data_018aa52d947a5780c7986a843ba5763a
#
_entry.id   018aa52d947a5780c7986a843ba5763a
#
_cell.length_a   1.000
_cell.length_b   1.000
_cell.length_c   1.000
_cell.angle_alpha   90.00
_cell.angle_beta   90.00
_cell.angle_gamma   90.00
#
_symmetry.space_group_name_H-M   'P 1'
#
loop_
_entity.id
_entity.type
_entity.pdbx_description
1 polymer ?
#
loop_
_entity_poly.entity_id
_entity_poly.type
_entity_poly.pdbx_seq_one_letter_code
_entity_poly.pdbx_strand_id
1 'polypeptide(L)'
;RAQRALRPVPAAGDGRTILLLPGSRSTETTRLMEPFQQAASAFVERNGPTRFVLPTVPRQEQRIRELAAAWPEAIRPEIGTDTAFKWRCFAEADAAIAASGTVILELALCHVPVVSVYKTDWIFTMLSKRVKTWTGALPNLIADYTVVPEYFNEVVRSGSMLRWAERLSSDTIQRRAMLEGFELVQKRLQTEIPPGEQGAAILLQTIRMKTGKR
;
A
#
# COMPACT_ATOMS: atom_id res chain seq x y z
N ARG A 1 7.92 3.76 20.88
CA ARG A 1 7.00 3.44 19.77
C ARG A 1 5.91 2.56 20.36
N ALA A 2 4.69 3.10 20.52
CA ALA A 2 3.56 2.32 20.99
C ALA A 2 3.27 1.22 19.96
N GLN A 3 3.29 -0.03 20.41
CA GLN A 3 2.81 -1.17 19.65
C GLN A 3 1.33 -0.89 19.36
N ARG A 4 0.99 -0.65 18.09
CA ARG A 4 -0.39 -0.35 17.73
C ARG A 4 -1.23 -1.60 17.98
N ALA A 5 -2.21 -1.51 18.86
CA ALA A 5 -3.21 -2.56 18.99
C ALA A 5 -3.85 -2.80 17.62
N LEU A 6 -3.92 -4.06 17.20
CA LEU A 6 -4.60 -4.44 15.95
C LEU A 6 -6.02 -3.90 16.01
N ARG A 7 -6.42 -3.11 15.01
CA ARG A 7 -7.78 -2.60 14.96
C ARG A 7 -8.75 -3.78 14.88
N PRO A 8 -9.75 -3.84 15.73
CA PRO A 8 -10.77 -4.88 15.63
C PRO A 8 -11.46 -4.76 14.25
N VAL A 9 -11.81 -5.90 13.69
CA VAL A 9 -12.57 -5.94 12.43
C VAL A 9 -13.97 -5.38 12.72
N PRO A 10 -14.50 -4.43 11.91
CA PRO A 10 -15.85 -3.95 12.06
C PRO A 10 -16.86 -5.11 11.98
N ALA A 11 -17.91 -5.06 12.80
CA ALA A 11 -18.99 -6.02 12.71
C ALA A 11 -19.71 -5.91 11.35
N ALA A 12 -20.45 -6.95 10.99
CA ALA A 12 -21.25 -6.90 9.77
C ALA A 12 -22.33 -5.79 9.90
N GLY A 13 -22.25 -4.79 9.02
CA GLY A 13 -23.11 -3.60 9.06
C GLY A 13 -22.47 -2.35 9.61
N ASP A 14 -21.34 -2.44 10.32
CA ASP A 14 -20.52 -1.28 10.69
C ASP A 14 -19.81 -0.74 9.44
N GLY A 15 -19.78 0.57 9.29
CA GLY A 15 -19.13 1.24 8.15
C GLY A 15 -17.65 0.89 8.07
N ARG A 16 -17.23 0.34 6.93
CA ARG A 16 -15.80 0.03 6.66
C ARG A 16 -15.09 1.24 6.08
N THR A 17 -13.78 1.32 6.33
CA THR A 17 -12.91 2.32 5.71
C THR A 17 -11.90 1.63 4.80
N ILE A 18 -11.99 1.88 3.49
CA ILE A 18 -11.08 1.35 2.48
C ILE A 18 -10.16 2.46 1.98
N LEU A 19 -8.87 2.21 2.06
CA LEU A 19 -7.82 3.12 1.62
C LEU A 19 -7.50 2.86 0.14
N LEU A 20 -7.53 3.92 -0.67
CA LEU A 20 -7.21 3.88 -2.09
C LEU A 20 -5.93 4.66 -2.36
N LEU A 21 -4.91 4.02 -2.93
CA LEU A 21 -3.61 4.63 -3.22
C LEU A 21 -3.23 4.38 -4.68
N PRO A 22 -3.67 5.22 -5.63
CA PRO A 22 -3.46 5.00 -7.07
C PRO A 22 -2.04 5.29 -7.55
N GLY A 23 -1.12 5.60 -6.63
CA GLY A 23 0.26 5.93 -6.94
C GLY A 23 0.56 7.42 -6.89
N SER A 24 1.84 7.74 -7.06
CA SER A 24 2.36 9.11 -7.02
C SER A 24 2.75 9.67 -8.39
N ARG A 25 2.68 8.87 -9.45
CA ARG A 25 2.97 9.27 -10.84
C ARG A 25 1.68 9.42 -11.62
N SER A 26 1.63 10.43 -12.51
CA SER A 26 0.43 10.73 -13.31
C SER A 26 -0.05 9.55 -14.16
N THR A 27 0.87 8.77 -14.72
CA THR A 27 0.55 7.58 -15.52
C THR A 27 -0.09 6.47 -14.69
N GLU A 28 0.41 6.22 -13.47
CA GLU A 28 -0.14 5.24 -12.53
C GLU A 28 -1.55 5.65 -12.12
N THR A 29 -1.70 6.90 -11.64
CA THR A 29 -2.97 7.48 -11.21
C THR A 29 -4.03 7.37 -12.31
N THR A 30 -3.72 7.80 -13.53
CA THR A 30 -4.68 7.78 -14.63
C THR A 30 -5.17 6.37 -14.96
N ARG A 31 -4.28 5.38 -14.86
CA ARG A 31 -4.61 3.99 -15.22
C ARG A 31 -5.32 3.22 -14.12
N LEU A 32 -5.15 3.64 -12.86
CA LEU A 32 -5.71 2.92 -11.71
C LEU A 32 -7.01 3.53 -11.20
N MET A 33 -7.31 4.81 -11.46
CA MET A 33 -8.52 5.45 -10.95
C MET A 33 -9.80 4.78 -11.42
N GLU A 34 -9.91 4.42 -12.71
CA GLU A 34 -11.10 3.72 -13.23
C GLU A 34 -11.28 2.31 -12.63
N PRO A 35 -10.25 1.42 -12.63
CA PRO A 35 -10.36 0.14 -11.92
C PRO A 35 -10.70 0.28 -10.43
N PHE A 36 -10.20 1.32 -9.76
CA PHE A 36 -10.51 1.59 -8.35
C PHE A 36 -11.98 1.99 -8.17
N GLN A 37 -12.51 2.86 -9.05
CA GLN A 37 -13.93 3.21 -9.07
C GLN A 37 -14.81 1.98 -9.20
N GLN A 38 -14.52 1.12 -10.17
CA GLN A 38 -15.27 -0.10 -10.41
C GLN A 38 -15.23 -1.05 -9.19
N ALA A 39 -14.04 -1.18 -8.56
CA ALA A 39 -13.91 -1.99 -7.36
C ALA A 39 -14.66 -1.40 -6.16
N ALA A 40 -14.63 -0.08 -5.99
CA ALA A 40 -15.37 0.62 -4.94
C ALA A 40 -16.89 0.51 -5.12
N SER A 41 -17.40 0.67 -6.34
CA SER A 41 -18.83 0.48 -6.65
C SER A 41 -19.29 -0.92 -6.29
N ALA A 42 -18.58 -1.93 -6.79
CA ALA A 42 -18.92 -3.31 -6.51
C ALA A 42 -18.76 -3.67 -5.02
N PHE A 43 -17.85 -3.00 -4.30
CA PHE A 43 -17.69 -3.20 -2.86
C PHE A 43 -18.90 -2.71 -2.09
N VAL A 44 -19.40 -1.50 -2.39
CA VAL A 44 -20.60 -0.93 -1.75
C VAL A 44 -21.84 -1.73 -2.08
N GLU A 45 -22.02 -2.15 -3.33
CA GLU A 45 -23.13 -3.00 -3.75
C GLU A 45 -23.23 -4.29 -2.93
N ARG A 46 -22.10 -4.88 -2.58
CA ARG A 46 -22.04 -6.18 -1.89
C ARG A 46 -21.97 -6.08 -0.37
N ASN A 47 -21.36 -5.02 0.15
CA ASN A 47 -21.02 -4.91 1.57
C ASN A 47 -21.71 -3.73 2.28
N GLY A 48 -22.47 -2.92 1.55
CA GLY A 48 -23.16 -1.74 2.09
C GLY A 48 -22.26 -0.49 2.18
N PRO A 49 -22.73 0.54 2.88
CA PRO A 49 -22.05 1.83 2.98
C PRO A 49 -20.60 1.69 3.44
N THR A 50 -19.68 2.34 2.72
CA THR A 50 -18.23 2.24 2.93
C THR A 50 -17.59 3.60 2.74
N ARG A 51 -16.71 3.98 3.64
CA ARG A 51 -15.90 5.19 3.52
C ARG A 51 -14.65 4.89 2.72
N PHE A 52 -14.44 5.63 1.64
CA PHE A 52 -13.20 5.58 0.87
C PHE A 52 -12.34 6.79 1.20
N VAL A 53 -11.04 6.58 1.46
CA VAL A 53 -10.06 7.62 1.74
C VAL A 53 -8.88 7.51 0.79
N LEU A 54 -8.40 8.64 0.27
CA LEU A 54 -7.36 8.70 -0.74
C LEU A 54 -6.33 9.77 -0.38
N PRO A 55 -5.36 9.46 0.51
CA PRO A 55 -4.21 10.32 0.70
C PRO A 55 -3.31 10.30 -0.55
N THR A 56 -2.90 11.48 -1.00
CA THR A 56 -2.07 11.62 -2.19
C THR A 56 -0.97 12.66 -1.98
N VAL A 57 -0.12 12.83 -2.99
CA VAL A 57 0.92 13.87 -2.99
C VAL A 57 0.37 15.18 -3.59
N PRO A 58 0.83 16.37 -3.14
CA PRO A 58 0.31 17.65 -3.62
C PRO A 58 0.28 17.77 -5.16
N ARG A 59 1.31 17.28 -5.84
CA ARG A 59 1.39 17.33 -7.31
C ARG A 59 0.33 16.52 -8.05
N GLN A 60 -0.35 15.59 -7.40
CA GLN A 60 -1.40 14.74 -7.99
C GLN A 60 -2.81 15.14 -7.52
N GLU A 61 -2.92 16.02 -6.54
CA GLU A 61 -4.19 16.34 -5.89
C GLU A 61 -5.25 16.80 -6.89
N GLN A 62 -4.95 17.82 -7.68
CA GLN A 62 -5.90 18.38 -8.65
C GLN A 62 -6.37 17.31 -9.63
N ARG A 63 -5.43 16.55 -10.20
CA ARG A 63 -5.76 15.49 -11.15
C ARG A 63 -6.63 14.40 -10.53
N ILE A 64 -6.33 13.99 -9.32
CA ILE A 64 -7.12 12.96 -8.62
C ILE A 64 -8.51 13.49 -8.31
N ARG A 65 -8.65 14.75 -7.88
CA ARG A 65 -9.97 15.38 -7.67
C ARG A 65 -10.80 15.44 -8.94
N GLU A 66 -10.19 15.81 -10.07
CA GLU A 66 -10.85 15.83 -11.38
C GLU A 66 -11.35 14.43 -11.78
N LEU A 67 -10.50 13.41 -11.64
CA LEU A 67 -10.87 12.02 -11.94
C LEU A 67 -11.95 11.48 -10.99
N ALA A 68 -11.88 11.82 -9.71
CA ALA A 68 -12.84 11.39 -8.71
C ALA A 68 -14.16 12.16 -8.74
N ALA A 69 -14.21 13.34 -9.36
CA ALA A 69 -15.44 14.14 -9.48
C ALA A 69 -16.53 13.39 -10.27
N ALA A 70 -16.15 12.55 -11.22
CA ALA A 70 -17.05 11.71 -12.01
C ALA A 70 -17.57 10.48 -11.26
N TRP A 71 -17.03 10.19 -10.05
CA TRP A 71 -17.48 9.02 -9.28
C TRP A 71 -18.84 9.28 -8.62
N PRO A 72 -19.70 8.28 -8.55
CA PRO A 72 -20.92 8.35 -7.74
C PRO A 72 -20.63 8.80 -6.31
N GLU A 73 -21.51 9.60 -5.72
CA GLU A 73 -21.33 10.20 -4.40
C GLU A 73 -21.06 9.13 -3.32
N ALA A 74 -21.78 8.03 -3.37
CA ALA A 74 -21.67 6.91 -2.40
C ALA A 74 -20.27 6.27 -2.34
N ILE A 75 -19.42 6.46 -3.36
CA ILE A 75 -18.08 5.88 -3.43
C ILE A 75 -16.98 6.93 -3.61
N ARG A 76 -17.35 8.22 -3.64
CA ARG A 76 -16.38 9.30 -3.83
C ARG A 76 -15.42 9.37 -2.64
N PRO A 77 -14.10 9.24 -2.86
CA PRO A 77 -13.15 9.22 -1.76
C PRO A 77 -12.94 10.61 -1.14
N GLU A 78 -12.69 10.61 0.16
CA GLU A 78 -12.12 11.78 0.85
C GLU A 78 -10.65 11.91 0.45
N ILE A 79 -10.26 13.06 -0.12
CA ILE A 79 -8.92 13.29 -0.69
C ILE A 79 -8.18 14.32 0.15
N GLY A 80 -6.93 14.03 0.51
CA GLY A 80 -6.05 14.96 1.21
C GLY A 80 -4.58 14.71 0.91
N THR A 81 -3.74 15.73 1.15
CA THR A 81 -2.32 15.72 0.77
C THR A 81 -1.37 15.92 1.94
N ASP A 82 -1.89 16.32 3.10
CA ASP A 82 -1.04 16.54 4.26
C ASP A 82 -0.66 15.23 4.98
N THR A 83 0.46 15.27 5.68
CA THR A 83 1.00 14.12 6.38
C THR A 83 0.10 13.63 7.52
N ALA A 84 -0.59 14.55 8.21
CA ALA A 84 -1.49 14.19 9.31
C ALA A 84 -2.71 13.44 8.77
N PHE A 85 -3.28 13.89 7.64
CA PHE A 85 -4.34 13.19 6.93
C PHE A 85 -3.92 11.77 6.54
N LYS A 86 -2.73 11.62 5.91
CA LYS A 86 -2.19 10.30 5.53
C LYS A 86 -2.15 9.34 6.72
N TRP A 87 -1.55 9.76 7.83
CA TRP A 87 -1.41 8.89 9.00
C TRP A 87 -2.74 8.60 9.68
N ARG A 88 -3.67 9.55 9.68
CA ARG A 88 -5.05 9.31 10.14
C ARG A 88 -5.74 8.26 9.28
N CYS A 89 -5.68 8.40 7.95
CA CYS A 89 -6.22 7.40 7.02
C CYS A 89 -5.64 6.01 7.24
N PHE A 90 -4.31 5.89 7.44
CA PHE A 90 -3.67 4.62 7.76
C PHE A 90 -4.14 4.07 9.11
N ALA A 91 -4.41 4.96 10.08
CA ALA A 91 -4.92 4.58 11.39
C ALA A 91 -6.36 4.05 11.33
N GLU A 92 -7.18 4.54 10.45
CA GLU A 92 -8.61 4.26 10.34
C GLU A 92 -8.93 3.16 9.32
N ALA A 93 -8.03 2.85 8.40
CA ALA A 93 -8.28 1.89 7.33
C ALA A 93 -8.44 0.45 7.82
N ASP A 94 -9.44 -0.24 7.32
CA ASP A 94 -9.65 -1.67 7.53
C ASP A 94 -8.88 -2.52 6.52
N ALA A 95 -8.76 -2.00 5.29
CA ALA A 95 -7.95 -2.57 4.21
C ALA A 95 -7.52 -1.48 3.22
N ALA A 96 -6.56 -1.81 2.36
CA ALA A 96 -6.06 -0.93 1.33
C ALA A 96 -5.99 -1.61 -0.04
N ILE A 97 -6.23 -0.82 -1.09
CA ILE A 97 -5.89 -1.13 -2.48
C ILE A 97 -4.85 -0.11 -2.90
N ALA A 98 -3.63 -0.55 -3.20
CA ALA A 98 -2.53 0.38 -3.38
C ALA A 98 -1.68 0.04 -4.61
N ALA A 99 -1.25 1.08 -5.33
CA ALA A 99 -0.20 0.95 -6.33
C ALA A 99 1.09 0.44 -5.70
N SER A 100 1.78 -0.47 -6.39
CA SER A 100 3.07 -1.00 -5.94
C SER A 100 4.10 0.12 -5.75
N GLY A 101 4.85 0.05 -4.66
CA GLY A 101 5.86 1.04 -4.29
C GLY A 101 6.20 0.97 -2.81
N THR A 102 6.95 1.97 -2.33
CA THR A 102 7.36 2.08 -0.91
C THR A 102 6.17 2.17 0.04
N VAL A 103 5.03 2.67 -0.42
CA VAL A 103 3.80 2.78 0.38
C VAL A 103 3.30 1.42 0.88
N ILE A 104 3.56 0.34 0.13
CA ILE A 104 3.20 -1.02 0.57
C ILE A 104 3.94 -1.39 1.87
N LEU A 105 5.22 -0.99 1.99
CA LEU A 105 5.98 -1.20 3.21
C LEU A 105 5.48 -0.31 4.36
N GLU A 106 5.12 0.95 4.08
CA GLU A 106 4.52 1.83 5.09
C GLU A 106 3.21 1.25 5.64
N LEU A 107 2.34 0.72 4.75
CA LEU A 107 1.11 0.03 5.15
C LEU A 107 1.39 -1.20 6.01
N ALA A 108 2.36 -2.02 5.61
CA ALA A 108 2.77 -3.20 6.39
C ALA A 108 3.25 -2.81 7.80
N LEU A 109 4.09 -1.77 7.92
CA LEU A 109 4.57 -1.26 9.20
C LEU A 109 3.46 -0.62 10.06
N CYS A 110 2.38 -0.17 9.42
CA CYS A 110 1.17 0.31 10.09
C CYS A 110 0.12 -0.79 10.30
N HIS A 111 0.40 -2.04 9.98
CA HIS A 111 -0.54 -3.17 10.07
C HIS A 111 -1.85 -2.91 9.32
N VAL A 112 -1.79 -2.23 8.18
CA VAL A 112 -2.93 -2.02 7.28
C VAL A 112 -2.89 -3.10 6.20
N PRO A 113 -3.82 -4.07 6.20
CA PRO A 113 -3.86 -5.11 5.19
C PRO A 113 -4.05 -4.51 3.80
N VAL A 114 -3.30 -4.99 2.81
CA VAL A 114 -3.23 -4.37 1.50
C VAL A 114 -3.15 -5.37 0.36
N VAL A 115 -3.82 -5.07 -0.75
CA VAL A 115 -3.55 -5.68 -2.06
C VAL A 115 -2.73 -4.70 -2.91
N SER A 116 -1.61 -5.19 -3.44
CA SER A 116 -0.73 -4.42 -4.32
C SER A 116 -1.16 -4.58 -5.78
N VAL A 117 -1.27 -3.47 -6.49
CA VAL A 117 -1.59 -3.45 -7.92
C VAL A 117 -0.58 -2.61 -8.68
N TYR A 118 -0.24 -3.01 -9.90
CA TYR A 118 0.69 -2.26 -10.73
C TYR A 118 0.29 -2.32 -12.19
N LYS A 119 0.04 -1.16 -12.78
CA LYS A 119 -0.27 -1.01 -14.20
C LYS A 119 0.82 -0.18 -14.87
N THR A 120 1.64 -0.81 -15.72
CA THR A 120 2.78 -0.17 -16.38
C THR A 120 2.63 -0.17 -17.89
N ASP A 121 3.54 0.54 -18.57
CA ASP A 121 3.64 0.52 -20.02
C ASP A 121 4.23 -0.81 -20.52
N TRP A 122 3.82 -1.22 -21.72
CA TRP A 122 4.33 -2.43 -22.37
C TRP A 122 5.86 -2.42 -22.54
N ILE A 123 6.46 -1.23 -22.71
CA ILE A 123 7.92 -1.05 -22.82
C ILE A 123 8.61 -1.48 -21.51
N PHE A 124 8.07 -1.06 -20.37
CA PHE A 124 8.61 -1.46 -19.05
C PHE A 124 8.42 -2.96 -18.83
N THR A 125 7.30 -3.54 -19.26
CA THR A 125 7.05 -4.99 -19.19
C THR A 125 8.09 -5.76 -20.01
N MET A 126 8.52 -5.24 -21.16
CA MET A 126 9.55 -5.86 -21.98
C MET A 126 10.96 -5.76 -21.35
N LEU A 127 11.28 -4.64 -20.70
CA LEU A 127 12.54 -4.46 -19.97
C LEU A 127 12.57 -5.25 -18.66
N SER A 128 11.45 -5.37 -17.96
CA SER A 128 11.35 -6.08 -16.67
C SER A 128 11.61 -7.58 -16.80
N LYS A 129 11.46 -8.16 -17.99
CA LYS A 129 11.85 -9.57 -18.27
C LYS A 129 13.33 -9.86 -17.99
N ARG A 130 14.18 -8.81 -17.91
CA ARG A 130 15.60 -8.93 -17.56
C ARG A 130 15.84 -8.86 -16.05
N VAL A 131 14.88 -8.38 -15.27
CA VAL A 131 14.97 -8.31 -13.81
C VAL A 131 14.39 -9.60 -13.23
N LYS A 132 15.25 -10.48 -12.74
CA LYS A 132 14.86 -11.75 -12.12
C LYS A 132 14.46 -11.52 -10.65
N THR A 133 13.43 -10.71 -10.41
CA THR A 133 12.84 -10.63 -9.06
C THR A 133 11.49 -11.33 -9.06
N TRP A 134 11.21 -12.11 -8.03
CA TRP A 134 9.97 -12.88 -7.92
C TRP A 134 8.80 -12.04 -7.39
N THR A 135 9.07 -10.85 -6.81
CA THR A 135 8.06 -9.92 -6.28
C THR A 135 8.52 -8.48 -6.41
N GLY A 136 7.58 -7.55 -6.53
CA GLY A 136 7.80 -6.10 -6.47
C GLY A 136 7.44 -5.49 -5.12
N ALA A 137 6.80 -6.25 -4.24
CA ALA A 137 6.40 -5.77 -2.91
C ALA A 137 7.53 -5.94 -1.90
N LEU A 138 8.01 -4.84 -1.32
CA LEU A 138 9.06 -4.86 -0.29
C LEU A 138 8.74 -5.78 0.90
N PRO A 139 7.51 -5.84 1.44
CA PRO A 139 7.19 -6.80 2.50
C PRO A 139 7.45 -8.25 2.10
N ASN A 140 7.16 -8.64 0.86
CA ASN A 140 7.41 -10.00 0.38
C ASN A 140 8.91 -10.31 0.32
N LEU A 141 9.72 -9.36 -0.20
CA LEU A 141 11.18 -9.48 -0.23
C LEU A 141 11.76 -9.60 1.19
N ILE A 142 11.28 -8.79 2.12
CA ILE A 142 11.78 -8.80 3.51
C ILE A 142 11.35 -10.08 4.23
N ALA A 143 10.14 -10.56 4.01
CA ALA A 143 9.62 -11.78 4.62
C ALA A 143 10.14 -13.06 3.95
N ASP A 144 10.68 -12.96 2.73
CA ASP A 144 11.11 -14.07 1.89
C ASP A 144 9.97 -15.06 1.52
N TYR A 145 8.73 -14.56 1.50
CA TYR A 145 7.54 -15.25 0.98
C TYR A 145 6.42 -14.23 0.68
N THR A 146 5.35 -14.68 0.02
CA THR A 146 4.22 -13.82 -0.35
C THR A 146 3.36 -13.48 0.86
N VAL A 147 3.57 -12.30 1.44
CA VAL A 147 2.73 -11.69 2.49
C VAL A 147 1.63 -10.85 1.85
N VAL A 148 1.97 -10.05 0.84
CA VAL A 148 1.08 -9.14 0.13
C VAL A 148 0.77 -9.70 -1.25
N PRO A 149 -0.50 -9.91 -1.61
CA PRO A 149 -0.88 -10.32 -2.96
C PRO A 149 -0.61 -9.17 -3.96
N GLU A 150 -0.11 -9.53 -5.14
CA GLU A 150 0.27 -8.60 -6.18
C GLU A 150 -0.42 -8.93 -7.51
N TYR A 151 -0.89 -7.90 -8.20
CA TYR A 151 -1.47 -7.99 -9.53
C TYR A 151 -0.80 -7.02 -10.48
N PHE A 152 -0.43 -7.50 -11.66
CA PHE A 152 0.31 -6.73 -12.65
C PHE A 152 -0.47 -6.65 -13.96
N ASN A 153 -0.51 -5.47 -14.57
CA ASN A 153 -1.01 -5.19 -15.94
C ASN A 153 -2.41 -5.78 -16.21
N GLU A 154 -2.53 -6.77 -17.09
CA GLU A 154 -3.80 -7.34 -17.57
C GLU A 154 -4.57 -8.06 -16.46
N VAL A 155 -3.90 -8.52 -15.41
CA VAL A 155 -4.55 -9.15 -14.24
C VAL A 155 -5.03 -8.15 -13.20
N VAL A 156 -4.74 -6.86 -13.37
CA VAL A 156 -5.32 -5.78 -12.56
C VAL A 156 -6.78 -5.57 -12.99
N ARG A 157 -7.66 -6.30 -12.36
CA ARG A 157 -9.12 -6.26 -12.61
C ARG A 157 -9.84 -5.84 -11.34
N SER A 158 -10.92 -5.06 -11.48
CA SER A 158 -11.75 -4.61 -10.36
C SER A 158 -12.23 -5.76 -9.48
N GLY A 159 -12.64 -6.89 -10.07
CA GLY A 159 -13.06 -8.08 -9.34
C GLY A 159 -11.96 -8.73 -8.48
N SER A 160 -10.68 -8.64 -8.86
CA SER A 160 -9.58 -9.12 -8.02
C SER A 160 -9.35 -8.20 -6.81
N MET A 161 -9.37 -6.89 -7.04
CA MET A 161 -9.28 -5.88 -5.99
C MET A 161 -10.45 -5.97 -5.00
N LEU A 162 -11.68 -6.13 -5.51
CA LEU A 162 -12.88 -6.33 -4.72
C LEU A 162 -12.73 -7.52 -3.77
N ARG A 163 -12.43 -8.72 -4.32
CA ARG A 163 -12.26 -9.94 -3.50
C ARG A 163 -11.23 -9.80 -2.41
N TRP A 164 -10.12 -9.10 -2.70
CA TRP A 164 -9.10 -8.86 -1.68
C TRP A 164 -9.53 -7.81 -0.67
N ALA A 165 -10.16 -6.71 -1.10
CA ALA A 165 -10.69 -5.71 -0.17
C ALA A 165 -11.70 -6.34 0.81
N GLU A 166 -12.60 -7.20 0.34
CA GLU A 166 -13.56 -7.96 1.17
C GLU A 166 -12.84 -8.86 2.18
N ARG A 167 -11.89 -9.67 1.73
CA ARG A 167 -11.13 -10.58 2.60
C ARG A 167 -10.31 -9.83 3.63
N LEU A 168 -9.66 -8.75 3.24
CA LEU A 168 -8.75 -8.00 4.09
C LEU A 168 -9.47 -7.07 5.06
N SER A 169 -10.70 -6.63 4.77
CA SER A 169 -11.53 -5.83 5.66
C SER A 169 -12.45 -6.64 6.56
N SER A 170 -12.37 -7.97 6.53
CA SER A 170 -13.16 -8.91 7.33
C SER A 170 -12.24 -9.83 8.13
N ASP A 171 -12.76 -10.50 9.17
CA ASP A 171 -11.99 -11.48 9.96
C ASP A 171 -11.83 -12.78 9.18
N THR A 172 -10.78 -12.87 8.40
CA THR A 172 -10.45 -14.00 7.54
C THR A 172 -9.08 -14.55 7.86
N ILE A 173 -8.83 -15.79 7.44
CA ILE A 173 -7.50 -16.42 7.53
C ILE A 173 -6.48 -15.58 6.75
N GLN A 174 -6.84 -15.05 5.57
CA GLN A 174 -5.96 -14.24 4.73
C GLN A 174 -5.55 -12.94 5.43
N ARG A 175 -6.48 -12.25 6.10
CA ARG A 175 -6.16 -11.06 6.88
C ARG A 175 -5.21 -11.40 8.03
N ARG A 176 -5.49 -12.45 8.79
CA ARG A 176 -4.66 -12.87 9.92
C ARG A 176 -3.24 -13.25 9.48
N ALA A 177 -3.12 -14.08 8.45
CA ALA A 177 -1.82 -14.46 7.89
C ALA A 177 -1.01 -13.26 7.38
N MET A 178 -1.67 -12.28 6.75
CA MET A 178 -0.99 -11.05 6.32
C MET A 178 -0.48 -10.22 7.50
N LEU A 179 -1.27 -10.07 8.55
CA LEU A 179 -0.85 -9.33 9.76
C LEU A 179 0.33 -10.02 10.47
N GLU A 180 0.32 -11.35 10.57
CA GLU A 180 1.46 -12.13 11.08
C GLU A 180 2.72 -11.93 10.21
N GLY A 181 2.54 -11.88 8.87
CA GLY A 181 3.62 -11.54 7.95
C GLY A 181 4.16 -10.13 8.15
N PHE A 182 3.31 -9.17 8.47
CA PHE A 182 3.73 -7.79 8.78
C PHE A 182 4.53 -7.72 10.08
N GLU A 183 4.17 -8.50 11.09
CA GLU A 183 4.97 -8.62 12.32
C GLU A 183 6.38 -9.17 12.03
N LEU A 184 6.49 -10.19 11.16
CA LEU A 184 7.77 -10.71 10.72
C LEU A 184 8.59 -9.64 9.97
N VAL A 185 7.96 -8.90 9.04
CA VAL A 185 8.61 -7.78 8.33
C VAL A 185 9.13 -6.74 9.31
N GLN A 186 8.29 -6.32 10.26
CA GLN A 186 8.68 -5.35 11.29
C GLN A 186 9.86 -5.86 12.11
N LYS A 187 9.83 -7.13 12.55
CA LYS A 187 10.91 -7.75 13.32
C LYS A 187 12.22 -7.79 12.52
N ARG A 188 12.18 -8.14 11.22
CA ARG A 188 13.37 -8.17 10.36
C ARG A 188 13.97 -6.79 10.07
N LEU A 189 13.17 -5.74 10.16
CA LEU A 189 13.61 -4.34 9.98
C LEU A 189 14.09 -3.69 11.29
N GLN A 190 13.87 -4.33 12.43
CA GLN A 190 14.39 -3.81 13.71
C GLN A 190 15.91 -3.92 13.73
N THR A 191 16.57 -2.82 14.08
CA THR A 191 18.02 -2.74 14.30
C THR A 191 18.27 -2.26 15.72
N GLU A 192 19.32 -2.77 16.36
CA GLU A 192 19.75 -2.32 17.69
C GLU A 192 20.21 -0.86 17.66
N ILE A 193 20.84 -0.46 16.56
CA ILE A 193 21.32 0.90 16.32
C ILE A 193 20.48 1.53 15.21
N PRO A 194 20.07 2.81 15.34
CA PRO A 194 19.38 3.50 14.26
C PRO A 194 20.14 3.41 12.93
N PRO A 195 19.48 3.10 11.80
CA PRO A 195 20.16 2.91 10.51
C PRO A 195 21.03 4.08 10.08
N GLY A 196 20.66 5.34 10.44
CA GLY A 196 21.44 6.54 10.16
C GLY A 196 22.77 6.56 10.93
N GLU A 197 22.78 6.16 12.19
CA GLU A 197 23.99 6.06 13.01
C GLU A 197 24.91 4.94 12.53
N GLN A 198 24.34 3.80 12.20
CA GLN A 198 25.10 2.67 11.64
C GLN A 198 25.73 3.05 10.29
N GLY A 199 24.96 3.70 9.40
CA GLY A 199 25.48 4.19 8.13
C GLY A 199 26.60 5.21 8.30
N ALA A 200 26.45 6.16 9.21
CA ALA A 200 27.51 7.14 9.52
C ALA A 200 28.77 6.47 10.06
N ALA A 201 28.64 5.48 10.95
CA ALA A 201 29.78 4.74 11.50
C ALA A 201 30.55 3.99 10.39
N ILE A 202 29.85 3.31 9.48
CA ILE A 202 30.46 2.61 8.34
C ILE A 202 31.19 3.58 7.42
N LEU A 203 30.59 4.73 7.10
CA LEU A 203 31.22 5.76 6.26
C LEU A 203 32.49 6.30 6.91
N LEU A 204 32.44 6.66 8.19
CA LEU A 204 33.61 7.16 8.94
C LEU A 204 34.73 6.12 9.02
N GLN A 205 34.40 4.86 9.24
CA GLN A 205 35.37 3.77 9.24
C GLN A 205 36.02 3.61 7.87
N THR A 206 35.26 3.65 6.79
CA THR A 206 35.77 3.55 5.42
C THR A 206 36.70 4.71 5.06
N ILE A 207 36.37 5.94 5.47
CA ILE A 207 37.22 7.12 5.28
C ILE A 207 38.54 6.95 6.03
N ARG A 208 38.51 6.55 7.30
CA ARG A 208 39.72 6.32 8.10
C ARG A 208 40.64 5.28 7.47
N MET A 209 40.07 4.16 6.96
CA MET A 209 40.87 3.13 6.27
C MET A 209 41.54 3.64 5.00
N LYS A 210 40.87 4.54 4.25
CA LYS A 210 41.45 5.12 3.02
C LYS A 210 42.46 6.22 3.30
N THR A 211 42.27 7.02 4.33
CA THR A 211 43.20 8.10 4.70
C THR A 211 44.38 7.63 5.50
N GLY A 212 44.29 6.53 6.26
CA GLY A 212 45.38 5.93 7.00
C GLY A 212 46.36 5.07 6.17
N LYS A 213 46.16 4.99 4.84
CA LYS A 213 47.05 4.30 3.88
C LYS A 213 47.95 5.28 3.09
N ARG A 214 48.19 6.47 3.59
CA ARG A 214 49.22 7.41 3.06
C ARG A 214 50.36 7.53 4.01
#